data_1ceb4982379b4878425541bbfb99589b
#
_entry.id   1ceb4982379b4878425541bbfb99589b
#
_cell.length_a   1.000
_cell.length_b   1.000
_cell.length_c   1.000
_cell.angle_alpha   90.00
_cell.angle_beta   90.00
_cell.angle_gamma   90.00
#
_symmetry.space_group_name_H-M   'P 1'
#
loop_
_entity.id
_entity.type
_entity.pdbx_description
1 polymer ?
#
loop_
_entity_poly.entity_id
_entity_poly.type
_entity_poly.pdbx_seq_one_letter_code
_entity_poly.pdbx_strand_id
1 'polypeptide(L)'
;MLIAVPSLTSRAIAAFLATVGWTVASQADPMSVRVPLSGMEEVPPVQTAGSGVAEFVYDPETRTVKWVVTYNGLSGPATMAHFHGPATQGTKGPVVIWLSKQGSPADSPLTGQTILTPEQAVQFAAGQLYVNVHTQANPGGEIRGQAIPPKN
;
A
#
# COMPACT_ATOMS: atom_id res chain seq x y z
N MET A 1 50.23 74.36 -26.39
CA MET A 1 50.58 73.18 -25.61
C MET A 1 49.21 72.62 -25.03
N LEU A 2 48.53 71.72 -25.77
CA LEU A 2 47.29 71.15 -25.35
C LEU A 2 47.56 69.84 -24.64
N ILE A 3 47.08 69.71 -23.43
CA ILE A 3 47.16 68.48 -22.64
C ILE A 3 45.86 67.69 -22.85
N ALA A 4 46.03 66.52 -23.45
CA ALA A 4 44.89 65.58 -23.65
C ALA A 4 44.58 64.83 -22.36
N VAL A 5 43.31 64.78 -21.96
CA VAL A 5 42.78 64.01 -20.81
C VAL A 5 42.27 62.63 -21.33
N PRO A 6 42.64 61.50 -20.76
CA PRO A 6 42.15 60.19 -21.17
C PRO A 6 40.75 59.92 -20.57
N SER A 7 39.84 59.50 -21.44
CA SER A 7 38.52 59.07 -21.06
C SER A 7 38.50 57.76 -20.31
N LEU A 8 37.87 57.69 -19.12
CA LEU A 8 37.57 56.47 -18.38
C LEU A 8 36.39 55.73 -19.06
N THR A 9 36.66 54.58 -19.60
CA THR A 9 35.63 53.65 -20.06
C THR A 9 35.07 52.88 -18.87
N SER A 10 33.81 53.14 -18.49
CA SER A 10 33.07 52.37 -17.49
C SER A 10 32.79 50.96 -18.02
N ARG A 11 33.38 49.96 -17.37
CA ARG A 11 33.01 48.56 -17.57
C ARG A 11 31.78 48.23 -16.71
N ALA A 12 30.65 48.01 -17.34
CA ALA A 12 29.45 47.49 -16.69
C ALA A 12 29.67 46.02 -16.34
N ILE A 13 29.66 45.68 -15.06
CA ILE A 13 29.69 44.32 -14.56
C ILE A 13 28.21 43.86 -14.52
N ALA A 14 27.81 43.00 -15.45
CA ALA A 14 26.54 42.33 -15.41
C ALA A 14 26.57 41.23 -14.33
N ALA A 15 25.87 41.45 -13.21
CA ALA A 15 25.69 40.46 -12.19
C ALA A 15 24.60 39.46 -12.66
N PHE A 16 25.00 38.22 -12.95
CA PHE A 16 24.11 37.11 -13.24
C PHE A 16 23.53 36.57 -11.92
N LEU A 17 22.30 36.94 -11.57
CA LEU A 17 21.56 36.34 -10.45
C LEU A 17 21.07 34.96 -10.90
N ALA A 18 21.75 33.90 -10.51
CA ALA A 18 21.29 32.54 -10.64
C ALA A 18 20.18 32.28 -9.61
N THR A 19 18.95 32.24 -10.06
CA THR A 19 17.81 31.81 -9.23
C THR A 19 17.88 30.29 -9.08
N VAL A 20 18.29 29.81 -7.92
CA VAL A 20 18.20 28.38 -7.54
C VAL A 20 16.72 28.11 -7.25
N GLY A 21 16.02 27.56 -8.24
CA GLY A 21 14.66 27.08 -8.07
C GLY A 21 14.66 25.85 -7.16
N TRP A 22 14.10 25.96 -5.96
CA TRP A 22 13.85 24.82 -5.11
C TRP A 22 12.61 24.10 -5.65
N THR A 23 12.82 22.93 -6.24
CA THR A 23 11.72 22.02 -6.57
C THR A 23 11.28 21.34 -5.26
N VAL A 24 10.12 21.75 -4.73
CA VAL A 24 9.47 21.01 -3.63
C VAL A 24 8.99 19.71 -4.26
N ALA A 25 9.61 18.59 -3.89
CA ALA A 25 9.08 17.28 -4.24
C ALA A 25 7.67 17.16 -3.61
N SER A 26 6.65 16.96 -4.43
CA SER A 26 5.32 16.66 -3.94
C SER A 26 5.38 15.30 -3.24
N GLN A 27 5.23 15.30 -1.93
CA GLN A 27 5.10 14.08 -1.16
C GLN A 27 3.71 13.52 -1.41
N ALA A 28 3.62 12.23 -1.73
CA ALA A 28 2.33 11.58 -1.88
C ALA A 28 1.76 11.25 -0.49
N ASP A 29 0.55 11.72 -0.22
CA ASP A 29 -0.13 11.47 1.05
C ASP A 29 -0.42 9.97 1.27
N PRO A 30 -0.44 9.51 2.53
CA PRO A 30 -0.85 8.16 2.86
C PRO A 30 -2.27 7.85 2.36
N MET A 31 -2.45 6.66 1.77
CA MET A 31 -3.74 6.19 1.24
C MET A 31 -4.44 5.26 2.21
N SER A 32 -5.74 5.46 2.41
CA SER A 32 -6.60 4.52 3.14
C SER A 32 -7.35 3.62 2.16
N VAL A 33 -7.31 2.31 2.40
CA VAL A 33 -7.99 1.29 1.58
C VAL A 33 -8.86 0.47 2.50
N ARG A 34 -10.16 0.38 2.18
CA ARG A 34 -11.12 -0.43 2.93
C ARG A 34 -11.61 -1.57 2.06
N VAL A 35 -11.46 -2.80 2.54
CA VAL A 35 -11.69 -4.03 1.80
C VAL A 35 -12.74 -4.87 2.53
N PRO A 36 -13.97 -4.98 2.02
CA PRO A 36 -14.93 -5.95 2.51
C PRO A 36 -14.44 -7.37 2.26
N LEU A 37 -14.60 -8.26 3.25
CA LEU A 37 -14.23 -9.67 3.17
C LEU A 37 -15.49 -10.53 3.22
N SER A 38 -15.64 -11.44 2.27
CA SER A 38 -16.75 -12.40 2.21
C SER A 38 -16.32 -13.73 1.62
N GLY A 39 -17.08 -14.78 1.91
CA GLY A 39 -16.84 -16.10 1.31
C GLY A 39 -17.12 -16.14 -0.20
N MET A 40 -17.97 -15.24 -0.70
CA MET A 40 -18.29 -15.16 -2.12
C MET A 40 -17.12 -14.66 -2.98
N GLU A 41 -16.16 -13.96 -2.38
CA GLU A 41 -14.96 -13.50 -3.04
C GLU A 41 -13.84 -14.55 -3.08
N GLU A 42 -14.01 -15.68 -2.36
CA GLU A 42 -13.05 -16.80 -2.45
C GLU A 42 -13.12 -17.50 -3.81
N VAL A 43 -12.06 -18.22 -4.14
CA VAL A 43 -11.96 -18.97 -5.41
C VAL A 43 -11.59 -20.42 -5.13
N PRO A 44 -12.54 -21.37 -5.32
CA PRO A 44 -13.98 -21.15 -5.58
C PRO A 44 -14.68 -20.48 -4.40
N PRO A 45 -15.90 -19.89 -4.61
CA PRO A 45 -16.67 -19.29 -3.53
C PRO A 45 -16.96 -20.25 -2.38
N VAL A 46 -16.89 -19.74 -1.14
CA VAL A 46 -17.17 -20.47 0.10
C VAL A 46 -18.49 -20.02 0.66
N GLN A 47 -19.39 -20.97 0.91
CA GLN A 47 -20.67 -20.72 1.61
C GLN A 47 -20.40 -20.65 3.12
N THR A 48 -20.41 -19.44 3.66
CA THR A 48 -20.17 -19.17 5.08
C THR A 48 -20.99 -17.99 5.57
N ALA A 49 -21.28 -17.95 6.87
CA ALA A 49 -21.81 -16.77 7.55
C ALA A 49 -20.68 -15.75 7.87
N GLY A 50 -19.42 -16.15 7.67
CA GLY A 50 -18.25 -15.34 7.91
C GLY A 50 -18.22 -14.08 7.05
N SER A 51 -17.90 -12.97 7.68
CA SER A 51 -17.70 -11.68 7.02
C SER A 51 -16.68 -10.84 7.75
N GLY A 52 -16.10 -9.86 7.08
CA GLY A 52 -15.08 -9.02 7.70
C GLY A 52 -14.80 -7.76 6.90
N VAL A 53 -13.87 -6.99 7.44
CA VAL A 53 -13.31 -5.80 6.81
C VAL A 53 -11.82 -5.75 7.10
N ALA A 54 -11.03 -5.54 6.08
CA ALA A 54 -9.63 -5.18 6.22
C ALA A 54 -9.46 -3.70 5.87
N GLU A 55 -8.84 -2.94 6.78
CA GLU A 55 -8.52 -1.53 6.60
C GLU A 55 -7.02 -1.39 6.54
N PHE A 56 -6.52 -0.71 5.52
CA PHE A 56 -5.10 -0.47 5.29
C PHE A 56 -4.82 1.02 5.22
N VAL A 57 -3.72 1.44 5.82
CA VAL A 57 -3.11 2.74 5.57
C VAL A 57 -1.75 2.48 4.92
N TYR A 58 -1.61 2.88 3.68
CA TYR A 58 -0.39 2.74 2.90
C TYR A 58 0.28 4.09 2.69
N ASP A 59 1.53 4.18 3.10
CA ASP A 59 2.41 5.32 2.85
C ASP A 59 3.32 4.99 1.66
N PRO A 60 3.14 5.63 0.50
CA PRO A 60 3.92 5.35 -0.70
C PRO A 60 5.38 5.82 -0.60
N GLU A 61 5.68 6.78 0.26
CA GLU A 61 7.03 7.30 0.42
C GLU A 61 7.93 6.30 1.15
N THR A 62 7.42 5.71 2.22
CA THR A 62 8.13 4.70 3.01
C THR A 62 7.80 3.27 2.58
N ARG A 63 6.81 3.09 1.73
CA ARG A 63 6.19 1.80 1.37
C ARG A 63 5.64 1.04 2.58
N THR A 64 5.34 1.73 3.65
CA THR A 64 4.77 1.12 4.85
C THR A 64 3.28 0.89 4.67
N VAL A 65 2.82 -0.34 4.87
CA VAL A 65 1.41 -0.68 4.99
C VAL A 65 1.10 -1.08 6.42
N LYS A 66 0.08 -0.44 7.01
CA LYS A 66 -0.50 -0.78 8.32
C LYS A 66 -1.87 -1.38 8.09
N TRP A 67 -2.29 -2.33 8.92
CA TRP A 67 -3.60 -2.96 8.79
C TRP A 67 -4.32 -3.13 10.11
N VAL A 68 -5.65 -3.12 9.99
CA VAL A 68 -6.60 -3.62 10.97
C VAL A 68 -7.58 -4.54 10.21
N VAL A 69 -7.62 -5.81 10.57
CA VAL A 69 -8.58 -6.77 10.00
C VAL A 69 -9.54 -7.20 11.08
N THR A 70 -10.82 -6.96 10.85
CA THR A 70 -11.91 -7.38 11.73
C THR A 70 -12.80 -8.35 11.01
N TYR A 71 -13.26 -9.38 11.71
CA TYR A 71 -14.18 -10.39 11.16
C TYR A 71 -15.02 -11.02 12.27
N ASN A 72 -16.10 -11.64 11.86
CA ASN A 72 -17.00 -12.40 12.72
C ASN A 72 -17.69 -13.52 11.92
N GLY A 73 -18.40 -14.41 12.63
CA GLY A 73 -19.23 -15.46 12.03
C GLY A 73 -18.46 -16.51 11.23
N LEU A 74 -17.14 -16.64 11.40
CA LEU A 74 -16.36 -17.70 10.76
C LEU A 74 -16.79 -19.08 11.26
N SER A 75 -16.54 -20.13 10.47
CA SER A 75 -16.83 -21.53 10.78
C SER A 75 -16.04 -22.09 11.96
N GLY A 76 -15.07 -21.35 12.46
CA GLY A 76 -14.23 -21.68 13.61
C GLY A 76 -13.18 -20.61 13.87
N PRO A 77 -12.26 -20.82 14.81
CA PRO A 77 -11.15 -19.89 15.05
C PRO A 77 -10.34 -19.67 13.77
N ALA A 78 -9.98 -18.42 13.50
CA ALA A 78 -9.09 -18.13 12.39
C ALA A 78 -7.68 -18.66 12.68
N THR A 79 -7.12 -19.35 11.72
CA THR A 79 -5.81 -19.98 11.84
C THR A 79 -4.69 -19.08 11.31
N MET A 80 -4.99 -18.30 10.25
CA MET A 80 -4.03 -17.42 9.61
C MET A 80 -4.75 -16.37 8.73
N ALA A 81 -4.03 -15.31 8.42
CA ALA A 81 -4.46 -14.30 7.45
C ALA A 81 -3.26 -13.79 6.66
N HIS A 82 -3.46 -13.55 5.36
CA HIS A 82 -2.39 -13.15 4.45
C HIS A 82 -2.83 -12.09 3.44
N PHE A 83 -1.83 -11.38 2.89
CA PHE A 83 -1.92 -10.88 1.53
C PHE A 83 -1.39 -11.94 0.56
N HIS A 84 -2.07 -12.08 -0.55
CA HIS A 84 -1.71 -12.90 -1.69
C HIS A 84 -1.57 -12.04 -2.94
N GLY A 85 -0.72 -12.47 -3.87
CA GLY A 85 -0.54 -11.82 -5.17
C GLY A 85 0.78 -12.19 -5.87
N PRO A 86 0.99 -11.68 -7.10
CA PRO A 86 0.02 -10.86 -7.86
C PRO A 86 -1.19 -11.68 -8.32
N ALA A 87 -2.38 -11.14 -8.15
CA ALA A 87 -3.63 -11.76 -8.62
C ALA A 87 -4.71 -10.69 -8.81
N THR A 88 -5.47 -10.80 -9.90
CA THR A 88 -6.68 -10.00 -10.10
C THR A 88 -7.87 -10.63 -9.39
N GLN A 89 -8.97 -9.87 -9.24
CA GLN A 89 -10.20 -10.41 -8.67
C GLN A 89 -10.62 -11.70 -9.39
N GLY A 90 -11.03 -12.71 -8.63
CA GLY A 90 -11.43 -14.02 -9.17
C GLY A 90 -10.27 -14.95 -9.53
N THR A 91 -9.02 -14.58 -9.28
CA THR A 91 -7.85 -15.44 -9.49
C THR A 91 -7.08 -15.68 -8.19
N LYS A 92 -6.29 -16.76 -8.12
CA LYS A 92 -5.43 -17.08 -6.98
C LYS A 92 -4.00 -16.59 -7.21
N GLY A 93 -3.35 -16.20 -6.13
CA GLY A 93 -1.91 -15.88 -6.10
C GLY A 93 -1.21 -16.52 -4.89
N PRO A 94 0.12 -16.56 -4.88
CA PRO A 94 0.89 -17.03 -3.74
C PRO A 94 0.75 -16.09 -2.54
N VAL A 95 1.08 -16.59 -1.33
CA VAL A 95 1.24 -15.76 -0.14
C VAL A 95 2.44 -14.82 -0.34
N VAL A 96 2.23 -13.52 -0.11
CA VAL A 96 3.31 -12.52 -0.22
C VAL A 96 3.59 -11.81 1.11
N ILE A 97 2.57 -11.67 2.00
CA ILE A 97 2.72 -11.03 3.31
C ILE A 97 1.83 -11.76 4.32
N TRP A 98 2.40 -12.10 5.46
CA TRP A 98 1.66 -12.59 6.61
C TRP A 98 1.04 -11.42 7.38
N LEU A 99 -0.28 -11.42 7.53
CA LEU A 99 -1.00 -10.43 8.34
C LEU A 99 -1.14 -10.88 9.79
N SER A 100 -1.13 -12.19 10.02
CA SER A 100 -1.04 -12.81 11.35
C SER A 100 0.38 -13.30 11.64
N LYS A 101 0.72 -13.47 12.92
CA LYS A 101 1.97 -14.12 13.27
C LYS A 101 1.89 -15.60 12.87
N GLN A 102 2.87 -16.07 12.09
CA GLN A 102 2.94 -17.46 11.66
C GLN A 102 2.94 -18.42 12.85
N GLY A 103 2.08 -19.44 12.80
CA GLY A 103 1.94 -20.42 13.87
C GLY A 103 1.15 -19.95 15.09
N SER A 104 0.50 -18.79 15.02
CA SER A 104 -0.39 -18.29 16.08
C SER A 104 -1.80 -18.05 15.51
N PRO A 105 -2.86 -18.13 16.34
CA PRO A 105 -4.20 -17.76 15.94
C PRO A 105 -4.23 -16.34 15.36
N ALA A 106 -5.10 -16.13 14.40
CA ALA A 106 -5.29 -14.82 13.77
C ALA A 106 -6.53 -14.12 14.37
N ASP A 107 -6.49 -13.82 15.68
CA ASP A 107 -7.65 -13.28 16.40
C ASP A 107 -8.05 -11.88 15.92
N SER A 108 -9.38 -11.62 15.89
CA SER A 108 -9.94 -10.33 15.52
C SER A 108 -10.06 -9.40 16.74
N PRO A 109 -9.64 -8.11 16.69
CA PRO A 109 -9.01 -7.45 15.54
C PRO A 109 -7.54 -7.86 15.36
N LEU A 110 -7.20 -8.21 14.12
CA LEU A 110 -5.82 -8.49 13.74
C LEU A 110 -5.13 -7.21 13.27
N THR A 111 -4.06 -6.80 13.93
CA THR A 111 -3.33 -5.57 13.61
C THR A 111 -1.87 -5.81 13.32
N GLY A 112 -1.27 -4.98 12.48
CA GLY A 112 0.15 -5.05 12.19
C GLY A 112 0.60 -4.01 11.18
N GLN A 113 1.87 -4.11 10.81
CA GLN A 113 2.47 -3.29 9.75
C GLN A 113 3.68 -3.98 9.15
N THR A 114 4.01 -3.64 7.92
CA THR A 114 5.25 -4.03 7.26
C THR A 114 5.67 -3.00 6.22
N ILE A 115 6.93 -3.06 5.79
CA ILE A 115 7.42 -2.29 4.65
C ILE A 115 7.36 -3.22 3.44
N LEU A 116 6.64 -2.78 2.40
CA LEU A 116 6.54 -3.52 1.14
C LEU A 116 7.87 -3.47 0.38
N THR A 117 8.21 -4.55 -0.29
CA THR A 117 9.25 -4.49 -1.31
C THR A 117 8.81 -3.55 -2.45
N PRO A 118 9.71 -3.01 -3.26
CA PRO A 118 9.31 -2.19 -4.41
C PRO A 118 8.31 -2.89 -5.33
N GLU A 119 8.47 -4.18 -5.55
CA GLU A 119 7.57 -5.00 -6.36
C GLU A 119 6.18 -5.15 -5.70
N GLN A 120 6.12 -5.47 -4.40
CA GLN A 120 4.88 -5.56 -3.65
C GLN A 120 4.13 -4.21 -3.63
N ALA A 121 4.85 -3.09 -3.53
CA ALA A 121 4.26 -1.76 -3.58
C ALA A 121 3.59 -1.48 -4.94
N VAL A 122 4.24 -1.86 -6.04
CA VAL A 122 3.65 -1.78 -7.39
C VAL A 122 2.40 -2.65 -7.50
N GLN A 123 2.46 -3.89 -7.02
CA GLN A 123 1.32 -4.82 -7.01
C GLN A 123 0.16 -4.30 -6.16
N PHE A 124 0.44 -3.74 -4.98
CA PHE A 124 -0.57 -3.14 -4.11
C PHE A 124 -1.24 -1.95 -4.80
N ALA A 125 -0.45 -1.00 -5.33
CA ALA A 125 -0.98 0.18 -6.05
C ALA A 125 -1.78 -0.20 -7.29
N ALA A 126 -1.43 -1.30 -7.95
CA ALA A 126 -2.17 -1.84 -9.10
C ALA A 126 -3.44 -2.62 -8.72
N GLY A 127 -3.75 -2.78 -7.42
CA GLY A 127 -4.89 -3.57 -6.96
C GLY A 127 -4.74 -5.07 -7.22
N GLN A 128 -3.50 -5.57 -7.29
CA GLN A 128 -3.17 -6.96 -7.58
C GLN A 128 -2.91 -7.80 -6.31
N LEU A 129 -3.19 -7.24 -5.14
CA LEU A 129 -3.15 -8.00 -3.89
C LEU A 129 -4.55 -8.24 -3.36
N TYR A 130 -4.79 -9.41 -2.76
CA TYR A 130 -6.01 -9.69 -2.02
C TYR A 130 -5.68 -10.19 -0.62
N VAL A 131 -6.61 -9.96 0.29
CA VAL A 131 -6.57 -10.48 1.66
C VAL A 131 -7.47 -11.67 1.77
N ASN A 132 -7.05 -12.68 2.52
CA ASN A 132 -7.97 -13.69 3.02
C ASN A 132 -7.68 -14.10 4.46
N VAL A 133 -8.71 -14.67 5.11
CA VAL A 133 -8.68 -15.22 6.45
C VAL A 133 -9.04 -16.69 6.35
N HIS A 134 -8.26 -17.55 6.99
CA HIS A 134 -8.40 -18.99 6.92
C HIS A 134 -8.92 -19.55 8.26
N THR A 135 -9.64 -20.66 8.18
CA THR A 135 -10.01 -21.48 9.32
C THR A 135 -9.61 -22.93 9.10
N GLN A 136 -9.74 -23.78 10.12
CA GLN A 136 -9.49 -25.20 9.96
C GLN A 136 -10.45 -25.85 8.97
N ALA A 137 -11.72 -25.40 8.94
CA ALA A 137 -12.71 -25.89 8.00
C ALA A 137 -12.46 -25.43 6.55
N ASN A 138 -11.85 -24.25 6.40
CA ASN A 138 -11.53 -23.63 5.11
C ASN A 138 -10.03 -23.27 5.04
N PRO A 139 -9.15 -24.26 4.91
CA PRO A 139 -7.70 -24.03 4.94
C PRO A 139 -7.19 -23.28 3.69
N GLY A 140 -7.96 -23.23 2.62
CA GLY A 140 -7.69 -22.45 1.41
C GLY A 140 -8.10 -20.98 1.50
N GLY A 141 -8.81 -20.58 2.56
CA GLY A 141 -9.45 -19.29 2.80
C GLY A 141 -10.93 -19.42 3.00
N GLU A 142 -11.48 -18.72 3.99
CA GLU A 142 -12.93 -18.71 4.28
C GLU A 142 -13.60 -17.42 3.82
N ILE A 143 -12.93 -16.28 4.05
CA ILE A 143 -13.37 -14.97 3.57
C ILE A 143 -12.21 -14.24 2.90
N ARG A 144 -12.52 -13.53 1.83
CA ARG A 144 -11.54 -12.85 0.98
C ARG A 144 -12.05 -11.49 0.51
N GLY A 145 -11.12 -10.59 0.15
CA GLY A 145 -11.42 -9.35 -0.54
C GLY A 145 -10.21 -8.82 -1.31
N GLN A 146 -10.45 -8.22 -2.47
CA GLN A 146 -9.41 -7.61 -3.30
C GLN A 146 -9.06 -6.23 -2.75
N ALA A 147 -7.77 -5.97 -2.50
CA ALA A 147 -7.27 -4.68 -2.07
C ALA A 147 -7.11 -3.76 -3.28
N ILE A 148 -8.08 -2.88 -3.48
CA ILE A 148 -8.10 -1.92 -4.59
C ILE A 148 -7.91 -0.51 -4.00
N PRO A 149 -6.68 0.05 -4.05
CA PRO A 149 -6.45 1.42 -3.63
C PRO A 149 -7.20 2.43 -4.52
N PRO A 150 -7.58 3.60 -3.97
CA PRO A 150 -8.12 4.68 -4.79
C PRO A 150 -7.09 5.10 -5.86
N LYS A 151 -7.57 5.43 -7.05
CA LYS A 151 -6.72 6.01 -8.11
C LYS A 151 -6.56 7.50 -7.83
N ASN A 152 -5.34 7.97 -7.72
CA ASN A 152 -5.00 9.39 -7.67
C ASN A 152 -5.13 10.01 -9.06
#